data_ef35343c8cbcafbd49987a779414d0d4
#
_entry.id   ef35343c8cbcafbd49987a779414d0d4
#
_cell.length_a   1.000
_cell.length_b   1.000
_cell.length_c   1.000
_cell.angle_alpha   90.00
_cell.angle_beta   90.00
_cell.angle_gamma   90.00
#
_symmetry.space_group_name_H-M   'P 1'
#
loop_
_entity.id
_entity.type
_entity.pdbx_description
1 polymer ?
#
loop_
_entity_poly.entity_id
_entity_poly.type
_entity_poly.pdbx_seq_one_letter_code
_entity_poly.pdbx_strand_id
1 'polypeptide(L)'
;MKRAVTIRLQPSKEQEKTLFELADTGAKAWNRVNYLRRQEFFKGQIVDFNKTEKIVYGEFKRKIGSATVQQICRKNAEAWRSFFSLLRNKRNGELPEDFKPKPPNYLKDDGKRKPLIILRNDQYKIEGNKLI
;
A
#
# COMPACT_ATOMS: atom_id res chain seq x y z
N MET A 1 -6.21 32.48 2.67
CA MET A 1 -5.61 31.95 3.91
C MET A 1 -5.62 30.43 3.87
N LYS A 2 -4.47 29.84 4.00
CA LYS A 2 -4.42 28.40 4.11
C LYS A 2 -4.79 27.98 5.52
N ARG A 3 -5.77 27.11 5.62
CA ARG A 3 -6.08 26.40 6.85
C ARG A 3 -5.84 24.91 6.66
N ALA A 4 -5.31 24.28 7.66
CA ALA A 4 -5.44 22.84 7.74
C ALA A 4 -6.90 22.55 8.11
N VAL A 5 -7.67 22.11 7.15
CA VAL A 5 -9.07 21.78 7.35
C VAL A 5 -9.20 20.27 7.37
N THR A 6 -9.66 19.73 8.50
CA THR A 6 -10.05 18.33 8.54
C THR A 6 -11.42 18.24 7.86
N ILE A 7 -11.45 17.66 6.67
CA ILE A 7 -12.67 17.47 5.93
C ILE A 7 -13.31 16.17 6.39
N ARG A 8 -14.50 16.29 6.98
CA ARG A 8 -15.28 15.12 7.33
C ARG A 8 -16.14 14.79 6.12
N LEU A 9 -15.82 13.69 5.45
CA LEU A 9 -16.63 13.19 4.37
C LEU A 9 -17.91 12.60 4.94
N GLN A 10 -19.05 12.99 4.36
CA GLN A 10 -20.35 12.44 4.72
C GLN A 10 -20.93 11.75 3.49
N PRO A 11 -20.37 10.58 3.10
CA PRO A 11 -20.88 9.88 1.93
C PRO A 11 -22.24 9.27 2.19
N SER A 12 -23.04 9.09 1.13
CA SER A 12 -24.25 8.27 1.19
C SER A 12 -23.86 6.81 1.49
N LYS A 13 -24.85 5.98 1.84
CA LYS A 13 -24.57 4.55 2.08
C LYS A 13 -23.96 3.87 0.88
N GLU A 14 -24.37 4.23 -0.33
CA GLU A 14 -23.78 3.69 -1.56
C GLU A 14 -22.36 4.15 -1.76
N GLN A 15 -22.08 5.43 -1.50
CA GLN A 15 -20.71 5.97 -1.59
C GLN A 15 -19.81 5.33 -0.55
N GLU A 16 -20.30 5.14 0.66
CA GLU A 16 -19.57 4.48 1.72
C GLU A 16 -19.24 3.05 1.35
N LYS A 17 -20.18 2.30 0.80
CA LYS A 17 -19.96 0.95 0.32
C LYS A 17 -18.88 0.92 -0.77
N THR A 18 -18.95 1.85 -1.72
CA THR A 18 -17.96 1.95 -2.79
C THR A 18 -16.57 2.24 -2.24
N LEU A 19 -16.46 3.15 -1.26
CA LEU A 19 -15.18 3.45 -0.62
C LEU A 19 -14.61 2.24 0.11
N PHE A 20 -15.45 1.48 0.83
CA PHE A 20 -15.00 0.26 1.48
C PHE A 20 -14.56 -0.80 0.49
N GLU A 21 -15.27 -0.95 -0.62
CA GLU A 21 -14.88 -1.90 -1.66
C GLU A 21 -13.54 -1.53 -2.31
N LEU A 22 -13.33 -0.23 -2.58
CA LEU A 22 -12.06 0.25 -3.10
C LEU A 22 -10.93 0.04 -2.11
N ALA A 23 -11.17 0.33 -0.84
CA ALA A 23 -10.17 0.15 0.21
C ALA A 23 -9.83 -1.34 0.39
N ASP A 24 -10.83 -2.22 0.36
CA ASP A 24 -10.61 -3.65 0.46
C ASP A 24 -9.82 -4.18 -0.73
N THR A 25 -10.15 -3.73 -1.94
CA THR A 25 -9.43 -4.11 -3.15
C THR A 25 -7.99 -3.58 -3.10
N GLY A 26 -7.80 -2.36 -2.59
CA GLY A 26 -6.47 -1.81 -2.37
C GLY A 26 -5.63 -2.64 -1.41
N ALA A 27 -6.24 -3.13 -0.33
CA ALA A 27 -5.57 -4.02 0.60
C ALA A 27 -5.20 -5.36 -0.06
N LYS A 28 -6.06 -5.87 -0.92
CA LYS A 28 -5.76 -7.09 -1.70
C LYS A 28 -4.60 -6.86 -2.66
N ALA A 29 -4.52 -5.69 -3.29
CA ALA A 29 -3.40 -5.34 -4.16
C ALA A 29 -2.09 -5.27 -3.37
N TRP A 30 -2.10 -4.65 -2.19
CA TRP A 30 -0.93 -4.64 -1.30
C TRP A 30 -0.50 -6.07 -0.96
N ASN A 31 -1.44 -6.90 -0.56
CA ASN A 31 -1.13 -8.28 -0.18
C ASN A 31 -0.60 -9.07 -1.37
N ARG A 32 -1.13 -8.84 -2.56
CA ARG A 32 -0.68 -9.53 -3.77
C ARG A 32 0.77 -9.15 -4.12
N VAL A 33 1.09 -7.86 -4.16
CA VAL A 33 2.45 -7.41 -4.47
C VAL A 33 3.42 -7.85 -3.37
N ASN A 34 2.97 -7.79 -2.11
CA ASN A 34 3.78 -8.23 -0.98
C ASN A 34 4.07 -9.73 -1.07
N TYR A 35 3.06 -10.53 -1.44
CA TYR A 35 3.24 -11.97 -1.63
C TYR A 35 4.31 -12.26 -2.68
N LEU A 36 4.24 -11.60 -3.84
CA LEU A 36 5.20 -11.83 -4.91
C LEU A 36 6.62 -11.47 -4.47
N ARG A 37 6.76 -10.36 -3.75
CA ARG A 37 8.06 -9.90 -3.26
C ARG A 37 8.60 -10.79 -2.15
N ARG A 38 7.73 -11.27 -1.25
CA ARG A 38 8.12 -12.22 -0.21
C ARG A 38 8.56 -13.54 -0.83
N GLN A 39 7.91 -14.02 -1.87
CA GLN A 39 8.31 -15.24 -2.58
C GLN A 39 9.71 -15.09 -3.15
N GLU A 40 10.00 -13.97 -3.81
CA GLU A 40 11.34 -13.72 -4.33
C GLU A 40 12.39 -13.68 -3.21
N PHE A 41 12.09 -12.96 -2.14
CA PHE A 41 13.02 -12.81 -1.02
C PHE A 41 13.31 -14.15 -0.33
N PHE A 42 12.28 -14.92 0.00
CA PHE A 42 12.47 -16.18 0.73
C PHE A 42 13.06 -17.29 -0.13
N LYS A 43 13.00 -17.17 -1.45
CA LYS A 43 13.69 -18.08 -2.37
C LYS A 43 15.15 -17.67 -2.63
N GLY A 44 15.63 -16.62 -1.98
CA GLY A 44 16.97 -16.12 -2.19
C GLY A 44 17.17 -15.37 -3.49
N GLN A 45 16.10 -14.97 -4.14
CA GLN A 45 16.14 -14.20 -5.38
C GLN A 45 16.18 -12.70 -5.06
N ILE A 46 16.65 -11.91 -6.02
CA ILE A 46 16.58 -10.46 -5.92
C ILE A 46 15.12 -10.03 -6.07
N VAL A 47 14.63 -9.19 -5.15
CA VAL A 47 13.27 -8.67 -5.23
C VAL A 47 13.21 -7.67 -6.37
N ASP A 48 12.47 -8.00 -7.42
CA ASP A 48 12.32 -7.15 -8.61
C ASP A 48 11.06 -6.30 -8.47
N PHE A 49 11.24 -5.07 -8.02
CA PHE A 49 10.12 -4.15 -7.79
C PHE A 49 9.37 -3.80 -9.07
N ASN A 50 10.07 -3.67 -10.19
CA ASN A 50 9.44 -3.33 -11.47
C ASN A 50 8.58 -4.48 -11.99
N LYS A 51 9.10 -5.69 -11.95
CA LYS A 51 8.40 -6.89 -12.40
C LYS A 51 7.13 -7.13 -11.59
N THR A 52 7.24 -7.08 -10.27
CA THR A 52 6.11 -7.32 -9.37
C THR A 52 5.06 -6.22 -9.50
N GLU A 53 5.46 -4.96 -9.66
CA GLU A 53 4.53 -3.87 -9.93
C GLU A 53 3.75 -4.11 -11.24
N LYS A 54 4.42 -4.51 -12.29
CA LYS A 54 3.78 -4.78 -13.58
C LYS A 54 2.73 -5.89 -13.49
N ILE A 55 3.03 -6.95 -12.76
CA ILE A 55 2.10 -8.07 -12.57
C ILE A 55 0.84 -7.58 -11.86
N VAL A 56 1.01 -6.88 -10.74
CA VAL A 56 -0.11 -6.41 -9.93
C VAL A 56 -0.88 -5.29 -10.65
N TYR A 57 -0.18 -4.43 -11.37
CA TYR A 57 -0.80 -3.42 -12.21
C TYR A 57 -1.77 -4.05 -13.20
N GLY A 58 -1.35 -5.09 -13.90
CA GLY A 58 -2.22 -5.79 -14.85
C GLY A 58 -3.43 -6.44 -14.21
N GLU A 59 -3.29 -6.92 -12.97
CA GLU A 59 -4.37 -7.58 -12.24
C GLU A 59 -5.41 -6.62 -11.66
N PHE A 60 -4.98 -5.42 -11.24
CA PHE A 60 -5.82 -4.53 -10.43
C PHE A 60 -6.17 -3.19 -11.08
N LYS A 61 -5.54 -2.82 -12.20
CA LYS A 61 -5.73 -1.48 -12.80
C LYS A 61 -7.17 -1.14 -13.13
N ARG A 62 -7.96 -2.14 -13.54
CA ARG A 62 -9.37 -1.94 -13.88
C ARG A 62 -10.28 -1.87 -12.67
N LYS A 63 -9.80 -2.37 -11.52
CA LYS A 63 -10.59 -2.43 -10.30
C LYS A 63 -10.47 -1.16 -9.46
N ILE A 64 -9.27 -0.61 -9.35
CA ILE A 64 -9.00 0.53 -8.47
C ILE A 64 -8.28 1.69 -9.18
N GLY A 65 -8.03 1.56 -10.48
CA GLY A 65 -7.33 2.59 -11.25
C GLY A 65 -5.82 2.41 -11.28
N SER A 66 -5.24 2.78 -12.40
CA SER A 66 -3.81 2.58 -12.68
C SER A 66 -2.91 3.29 -11.66
N ALA A 67 -3.21 4.57 -11.40
CA ALA A 67 -2.37 5.37 -10.51
C ALA A 67 -2.44 4.87 -9.07
N THR A 68 -3.61 4.41 -8.61
CA THR A 68 -3.77 3.85 -7.28
C THR A 68 -2.96 2.59 -7.10
N VAL A 69 -3.00 1.67 -8.08
CA VAL A 69 -2.19 0.44 -8.05
C VAL A 69 -0.72 0.78 -7.97
N GLN A 70 -0.26 1.72 -8.80
CA GLN A 70 1.14 2.13 -8.81
C GLN A 70 1.57 2.68 -7.45
N GLN A 71 0.75 3.52 -6.82
CA GLN A 71 1.06 4.09 -5.51
C GLN A 71 1.13 3.00 -4.43
N ILE A 72 0.22 2.04 -4.45
CA ILE A 72 0.24 0.92 -3.51
C ILE A 72 1.52 0.11 -3.67
N CYS A 73 1.90 -0.21 -4.90
CA CYS A 73 3.12 -0.97 -5.18
C CYS A 73 4.37 -0.19 -4.75
N ARG A 74 4.39 1.12 -4.94
CA ARG A 74 5.50 1.97 -4.54
C ARG A 74 5.60 2.10 -3.03
N LYS A 75 4.48 2.23 -2.33
CA LYS A 75 4.47 2.23 -0.86
C LYS A 75 4.98 0.91 -0.31
N ASN A 76 4.59 -0.20 -0.90
CA ASN A 76 5.11 -1.51 -0.52
C ASN A 76 6.62 -1.60 -0.79
N ALA A 77 7.08 -1.06 -1.93
CA ALA A 77 8.52 -1.04 -2.24
C ALA A 77 9.31 -0.22 -1.23
N GLU A 78 8.77 0.91 -0.76
CA GLU A 78 9.40 1.70 0.29
C GLU A 78 9.55 0.89 1.59
N ALA A 79 8.51 0.14 1.95
CA ALA A 79 8.55 -0.73 3.13
C ALA A 79 9.62 -1.81 2.99
N TRP A 80 9.76 -2.40 1.81
CA TRP A 80 10.80 -3.40 1.53
C TRP A 80 12.20 -2.78 1.58
N ARG A 81 12.39 -1.59 1.03
CA ARG A 81 13.67 -0.88 1.10
C ARG A 81 14.07 -0.57 2.53
N SER A 82 13.11 -0.17 3.36
CA SER A 82 13.35 0.05 4.80
C SER A 82 13.78 -1.24 5.48
N PHE A 83 13.15 -2.35 5.16
CA PHE A 83 13.52 -3.67 5.68
C PHE A 83 14.96 -4.01 5.26
N PHE A 84 15.31 -3.82 3.99
CA PHE A 84 16.67 -4.10 3.52
C PHE A 84 17.71 -3.21 4.20
N SER A 85 17.38 -1.94 4.48
CA SER A 85 18.25 -1.05 5.23
C SER A 85 18.47 -1.55 6.66
N LEU A 86 17.42 -2.03 7.31
CA LEU A 86 17.51 -2.62 8.65
C LEU A 86 18.37 -3.88 8.65
N LEU A 87 18.23 -4.73 7.65
CA LEU A 87 19.07 -5.92 7.50
C LEU A 87 20.54 -5.56 7.35
N ARG A 88 20.83 -4.53 6.57
CA ARG A 88 22.20 -4.05 6.37
C ARG A 88 22.77 -3.49 7.66
N ASN A 89 21.99 -2.70 8.38
CA ASN A 89 22.42 -2.14 9.66
C ASN A 89 22.65 -3.22 10.71
N LYS A 90 21.80 -4.25 10.72
CA LYS A 90 21.98 -5.40 11.60
C LYS A 90 23.28 -6.14 11.29
N ARG A 91 23.58 -6.34 10.01
CA ARG A 91 24.83 -6.99 9.57
C ARG A 91 26.05 -6.18 9.99
N ASN A 92 25.95 -4.84 9.97
CA ASN A 92 27.04 -3.95 10.34
C ASN A 92 27.16 -3.74 11.86
N GLY A 93 26.31 -4.38 12.65
CA GLY A 93 26.34 -4.26 14.12
C GLY A 93 25.77 -2.97 14.66
N GLU A 94 25.02 -2.22 13.85
CA GLU A 94 24.44 -0.93 14.25
C GLU A 94 23.13 -1.07 15.02
N LEU A 95 22.57 -2.29 15.10
CA LEU A 95 21.33 -2.57 15.81
C LEU A 95 21.57 -3.54 16.96
N PRO A 96 20.73 -3.52 18.03
CA PRO A 96 20.82 -4.49 19.11
C PRO A 96 20.76 -5.93 18.62
N GLU A 97 21.45 -6.85 19.29
CA GLU A 97 21.49 -8.25 18.89
C GLU A 97 20.12 -8.92 18.93
N ASP A 98 19.26 -8.50 19.85
CA ASP A 98 17.90 -9.03 20.00
C ASP A 98 16.91 -8.42 19.00
N PHE A 99 17.30 -7.36 18.29
CA PHE A 99 16.44 -6.76 17.26
C PHE A 99 16.48 -7.59 15.99
N LYS A 100 15.31 -8.09 15.57
CA LYS A 100 15.17 -8.89 14.36
C LYS A 100 14.33 -8.15 13.33
N PRO A 101 14.93 -7.60 12.26
CA PRO A 101 14.15 -6.99 11.18
C PRO A 101 13.19 -7.99 10.56
N LYS A 102 12.00 -7.54 10.25
CA LYS A 102 10.95 -8.36 9.63
C LYS A 102 10.52 -7.75 8.31
N PRO A 103 10.26 -8.58 7.29
CA PRO A 103 9.73 -8.06 6.04
C PRO A 103 8.31 -7.51 6.22
N PRO A 104 7.82 -6.67 5.29
CA PRO A 104 6.48 -6.10 5.39
C PRO A 104 5.40 -7.15 5.58
N ASN A 105 4.48 -6.87 6.47
CA ASN A 105 3.37 -7.76 6.79
C ASN A 105 2.23 -7.63 5.79
N TYR A 106 1.40 -8.67 5.75
CA TYR A 106 0.12 -8.61 5.05
C TYR A 106 -0.88 -7.77 5.84
N LEU A 107 -1.81 -7.14 5.13
CA LEU A 107 -2.94 -6.47 5.75
C LEU A 107 -3.99 -7.52 6.08
N LYS A 108 -4.37 -7.61 7.35
CA LYS A 108 -5.27 -8.63 7.83
C LYS A 108 -6.72 -8.31 7.49
N ASP A 109 -7.48 -9.33 7.15
CA ASP A 109 -8.92 -9.22 6.90
C ASP A 109 -9.68 -9.72 8.12
N ASP A 110 -9.64 -8.95 9.20
CA ASP A 110 -10.24 -9.30 10.48
C ASP A 110 -11.42 -8.40 10.87
N GLY A 111 -11.97 -7.67 9.90
CA GLY A 111 -13.01 -6.67 10.15
C GLY A 111 -12.49 -5.37 10.72
N LYS A 112 -11.22 -5.32 11.10
CA LYS A 112 -10.54 -4.14 11.62
C LYS A 112 -9.52 -3.58 10.65
N ARG A 113 -9.50 -4.10 9.42
CA ARG A 113 -8.58 -3.63 8.39
C ARG A 113 -8.81 -2.16 8.13
N LYS A 114 -7.77 -1.36 8.33
CA LYS A 114 -7.83 0.05 7.97
C LYS A 114 -7.86 0.18 6.47
N PRO A 115 -8.78 0.97 5.92
CA PRO A 115 -8.81 1.21 4.49
C PRO A 115 -7.49 1.80 4.01
N LEU A 116 -6.92 1.21 2.97
CA LEU A 116 -5.72 1.72 2.31
C LEU A 116 -6.13 2.31 0.98
N ILE A 117 -6.44 3.60 0.99
CA ILE A 117 -6.73 4.35 -0.24
C ILE A 117 -5.63 5.39 -0.40
N ILE A 118 -4.83 5.22 -1.44
CA ILE A 118 -3.78 6.18 -1.80
C ILE A 118 -4.20 6.83 -3.10
N LEU A 119 -4.55 8.11 -3.02
CA LEU A 119 -4.99 8.88 -4.18
C LEU A 119 -3.93 9.92 -4.54
N ARG A 120 -3.65 10.05 -5.82
CA ARG A 120 -2.83 11.15 -6.34
C ARG A 120 -3.67 12.40 -6.46
N ASN A 121 -3.01 13.56 -6.43
CA ASN A 121 -3.70 14.85 -6.49
C ASN A 121 -4.55 15.04 -7.76
N ASP A 122 -4.22 14.34 -8.83
CA ASP A 122 -4.96 14.39 -10.09
C ASP A 122 -6.12 13.41 -10.17
N GLN A 123 -6.29 12.55 -9.15
CA GLN A 123 -7.32 11.52 -9.14
C GLN A 123 -8.56 11.92 -8.36
N TYR A 124 -8.51 13.01 -7.62
CA TYR A 124 -9.65 13.43 -6.82
C TYR A 124 -9.80 14.94 -6.84
N LYS A 125 -11.03 15.36 -6.64
CA LYS A 125 -11.38 16.76 -6.48
C LYS A 125 -12.37 16.86 -5.33
N ILE A 126 -12.18 17.84 -4.49
CA ILE A 126 -13.10 18.08 -3.37
C ILE A 126 -14.00 19.25 -3.73
N GLU A 127 -15.30 19.01 -3.75
CA GLU A 127 -16.32 20.01 -3.98
C GLU A 127 -17.29 20.00 -2.82
N GLY A 128 -17.28 21.04 -2.00
CA GLY A 128 -18.07 21.04 -0.78
C GLY A 128 -17.66 19.87 0.11
N ASN A 129 -18.60 18.95 0.37
CA ASN A 129 -18.34 17.75 1.18
C ASN A 129 -18.17 16.49 0.35
N LYS A 130 -18.05 16.62 -0.97
CA LYS A 130 -17.95 15.46 -1.87
C LYS A 130 -16.54 15.29 -2.38
N LEU A 131 -16.05 14.06 -2.32
CA LEU A 131 -14.81 13.65 -2.96
C LEU A 131 -15.17 13.13 -4.35
N ILE A 132 -14.59 13.74 -5.36
CA ILE A 132 -14.86 13.40 -6.76
C ILE A 132 -13.60 12.82 -7.41
#